data_e2becf4edf51572ffd51eb714b618ff5
#
_entry.id   e2becf4edf51572ffd51eb714b618ff5
#
_cell.length_a   1.000
_cell.length_b   1.000
_cell.length_c   1.000
_cell.angle_alpha   90.00
_cell.angle_beta   90.00
_cell.angle_gamma   90.00
#
_symmetry.space_group_name_H-M   'P 1'
#
loop_
_entity.id
_entity.type
_entity.pdbx_description
1 polymer ?
#
loop_
_entity_poly.entity_id
_entity_poly.type
_entity_poly.pdbx_seq_one_letter_code
_entity_poly.pdbx_strand_id
1 'polypeptide(L)'
;MKRLIMYTGLIFIMGFGLSGCYKDVILPDVAVDPDGPAQQVSFKNELIPMVVSKCGLSGCHVPGAHKPYMNLPATAYQEIVNGGYVNTSIPRESSLYKWINGEMKEYIPAAADRQKIYDWIRNGAPNN
;
A
#
# COMPACT_ATOMS: atom_id res chain seq x y z
N MET A 1 36.07 19.45 -43.99
CA MET A 1 36.36 19.39 -42.54
C MET A 1 35.51 20.35 -41.70
N LYS A 2 35.40 21.64 -42.03
CA LYS A 2 34.59 22.60 -41.22
C LYS A 2 33.10 22.25 -41.07
N ARG A 3 32.46 21.70 -42.11
CA ARG A 3 31.03 21.31 -42.06
C ARG A 3 30.77 20.07 -41.21
N LEU A 4 31.71 19.13 -41.16
CA LEU A 4 31.59 17.92 -40.32
C LEU A 4 31.64 18.26 -38.83
N ILE A 5 32.51 19.18 -38.43
CA ILE A 5 32.65 19.66 -37.03
C ILE A 5 31.36 20.39 -36.58
N MET A 6 30.71 21.12 -37.53
CA MET A 6 29.47 21.84 -37.23
C MET A 6 28.29 20.89 -36.96
N TYR A 7 28.17 19.77 -37.67
CA TYR A 7 27.12 18.76 -37.43
C TYR A 7 27.36 17.93 -36.18
N THR A 8 28.61 17.58 -35.86
CA THR A 8 28.93 16.88 -34.60
C THR A 8 28.67 17.73 -33.38
N GLY A 9 28.94 19.05 -33.43
CA GLY A 9 28.61 19.99 -32.36
C GLY A 9 27.10 20.13 -32.12
N LEU A 10 26.32 20.18 -33.22
CA LEU A 10 24.85 20.29 -33.14
C LEU A 10 24.19 19.06 -32.51
N ILE A 11 24.69 17.84 -32.86
CA ILE A 11 24.19 16.57 -32.30
C ILE A 11 24.50 16.46 -30.80
N PHE A 12 25.68 16.96 -30.39
CA PHE A 12 26.09 16.92 -29.00
C PHE A 12 25.23 17.86 -28.09
N ILE A 13 24.84 19.02 -28.62
CA ILE A 13 23.97 19.97 -27.89
C ILE A 13 22.54 19.44 -27.79
N MET A 14 22.03 18.70 -28.79
CA MET A 14 20.69 18.07 -28.73
C MET A 14 20.59 16.91 -27.74
N GLY A 15 21.71 16.24 -27.46
CA GLY A 15 21.74 15.08 -26.52
C GLY A 15 21.64 15.45 -25.05
N PHE A 16 22.00 16.68 -24.67
CA PHE A 16 22.00 17.12 -23.26
C PHE A 16 20.68 17.74 -22.78
N GLY A 17 19.72 17.97 -23.68
CA GLY A 17 18.47 18.66 -23.35
C GLY A 17 17.34 17.79 -22.78
N LEU A 18 17.51 16.47 -22.64
CA LEU A 18 16.43 15.55 -22.29
C LEU A 18 16.53 14.96 -20.88
N SER A 19 17.47 15.39 -20.06
CA SER A 19 17.47 15.06 -18.64
C SER A 19 16.48 15.95 -17.88
N GLY A 20 15.18 15.77 -18.13
CA GLY A 20 14.13 16.31 -17.29
C GLY A 20 14.23 15.63 -15.93
N CYS A 21 14.61 16.36 -14.88
CA CYS A 21 14.44 15.91 -13.52
C CYS A 21 12.95 15.71 -13.28
N TYR A 22 12.49 14.46 -13.33
CA TYR A 22 11.18 14.09 -12.82
C TYR A 22 11.24 14.27 -11.30
N LYS A 23 10.71 15.40 -10.84
CA LYS A 23 10.56 15.65 -9.42
C LYS A 23 9.26 14.99 -8.99
N ASP A 24 9.37 13.83 -8.34
CA ASP A 24 8.24 13.26 -7.63
C ASP A 24 7.71 14.30 -6.64
N VAL A 25 6.55 14.85 -6.95
CA VAL A 25 5.80 15.67 -6.00
C VAL A 25 5.21 14.69 -4.99
N ILE A 26 5.92 14.48 -3.89
CA ILE A 26 5.33 13.82 -2.73
C ILE A 26 4.27 14.78 -2.21
N LEU A 27 3.01 14.54 -2.60
CA LEU A 27 1.89 15.23 -2.00
C LEU A 27 1.96 14.96 -0.50
N PRO A 28 1.83 15.98 0.36
CA PRO A 28 1.76 15.76 1.79
C PRO A 28 0.62 14.77 2.06
N ASP A 29 0.88 13.77 2.91
CA ASP A 29 -0.15 12.85 3.37
C ASP A 29 -1.34 13.68 3.85
N VAL A 30 -2.48 13.48 3.21
CA VAL A 30 -3.72 14.11 3.67
C VAL A 30 -3.89 13.69 5.11
N ALA A 31 -4.01 14.67 6.00
CA ALA A 31 -4.23 14.41 7.41
C ALA A 31 -5.54 13.60 7.54
N VAL A 32 -5.40 12.32 7.84
CA VAL A 32 -6.53 11.40 7.99
C VAL A 32 -6.98 11.49 9.44
N ASP A 33 -8.24 11.84 9.65
CA ASP A 33 -8.86 11.78 10.97
C ASP A 33 -9.30 10.33 11.25
N PRO A 34 -8.60 9.60 12.13
CA PRO A 34 -8.94 8.21 12.40
C PRO A 34 -10.27 8.06 13.14
N ASP A 35 -10.78 9.12 13.73
CA ASP A 35 -12.04 9.14 14.47
C ASP A 35 -13.20 9.72 13.65
N GLY A 36 -12.93 10.19 12.44
CA GLY A 36 -13.94 10.64 11.50
C GLY A 36 -14.94 9.54 11.11
N PRO A 37 -15.99 9.86 10.35
CA PRO A 37 -16.96 8.87 9.86
C PRO A 37 -16.26 7.75 9.08
N ALA A 38 -16.55 6.48 9.43
CA ALA A 38 -15.97 5.33 8.75
C ALA A 38 -16.43 5.29 7.28
N GLN A 39 -15.46 5.21 6.37
CA GLN A 39 -15.74 5.04 4.94
C GLN A 39 -16.18 3.61 4.64
N GLN A 40 -17.07 3.46 3.66
CA GLN A 40 -17.39 2.13 3.14
C GLN A 40 -16.23 1.62 2.30
N VAL A 41 -15.66 0.50 2.69
CA VAL A 41 -14.50 -0.10 2.04
C VAL A 41 -14.81 -1.53 1.62
N SER A 42 -14.56 -1.85 0.35
CA SER A 42 -14.72 -3.21 -0.17
C SER A 42 -13.47 -4.03 0.11
N PHE A 43 -13.64 -5.15 0.81
CA PHE A 43 -12.53 -6.06 1.04
C PHE A 43 -11.97 -6.63 -0.26
N LYS A 44 -12.84 -7.10 -1.17
CA LYS A 44 -12.42 -7.73 -2.43
C LYS A 44 -11.79 -6.76 -3.42
N ASN A 45 -12.35 -5.56 -3.54
CA ASN A 45 -11.95 -4.64 -4.61
C ASN A 45 -10.86 -3.66 -4.18
N GLU A 46 -10.74 -3.37 -2.88
CA GLU A 46 -9.81 -2.37 -2.37
C GLU A 46 -8.73 -2.98 -1.46
N LEU A 47 -9.11 -3.82 -0.49
CA LEU A 47 -8.14 -4.33 0.47
C LEU A 47 -7.35 -5.53 -0.06
N ILE A 48 -7.98 -6.49 -0.76
CA ILE A 48 -7.25 -7.65 -1.30
C ILE A 48 -6.10 -7.25 -2.22
N PRO A 49 -6.25 -6.37 -3.22
CA PRO A 49 -5.14 -5.98 -4.08
C PRO A 49 -3.98 -5.38 -3.28
N MET A 50 -4.27 -4.57 -2.28
CA MET A 50 -3.27 -3.96 -1.42
C MET A 50 -2.58 -5.00 -0.51
N VAL A 51 -3.35 -5.83 0.18
CA VAL A 51 -2.84 -6.83 1.12
C VAL A 51 -1.96 -7.86 0.41
N VAL A 52 -2.41 -8.38 -0.73
CA VAL A 52 -1.64 -9.36 -1.51
C VAL A 52 -0.34 -8.74 -2.04
N SER A 53 -0.39 -7.53 -2.58
CA SER A 53 0.78 -6.89 -3.17
C SER A 53 1.80 -6.36 -2.16
N LYS A 54 1.36 -6.00 -0.96
CA LYS A 54 2.24 -5.38 0.07
C LYS A 54 2.61 -6.33 1.20
N CYS A 55 1.73 -7.26 1.55
CA CYS A 55 1.92 -8.16 2.69
C CYS A 55 2.17 -9.61 2.27
N GLY A 56 1.54 -10.09 1.18
CA GLY A 56 1.64 -11.45 0.68
C GLY A 56 2.93 -11.76 -0.09
N LEU A 57 4.01 -11.04 0.17
CA LEU A 57 5.29 -11.20 -0.49
C LEU A 57 6.09 -12.39 0.05
N SER A 58 7.02 -12.90 -0.77
CA SER A 58 7.93 -13.99 -0.37
C SER A 58 8.69 -13.63 0.91
N GLY A 59 8.69 -14.54 1.88
CA GLY A 59 9.32 -14.31 3.17
C GLY A 59 8.50 -13.49 4.18
N CYS A 60 7.34 -12.96 3.75
CA CYS A 60 6.43 -12.21 4.62
C CYS A 60 5.21 -13.05 5.02
N HIS A 61 4.00 -12.70 4.58
CA HIS A 61 2.77 -13.38 4.95
C HIS A 61 2.39 -14.48 3.94
N VAL A 62 3.24 -15.48 3.84
CA VAL A 62 3.08 -16.65 2.96
C VAL A 62 3.26 -17.97 3.74
N PRO A 63 2.76 -19.11 3.23
CA PRO A 63 3.03 -20.42 3.84
C PRO A 63 4.52 -20.69 4.05
N GLY A 64 4.88 -21.11 5.25
CA GLY A 64 6.27 -21.33 5.65
C GLY A 64 6.98 -20.09 6.22
N ALA A 65 6.34 -18.91 6.23
CA ALA A 65 6.85 -17.71 6.88
C ALA A 65 5.90 -17.27 8.01
N HIS A 66 5.24 -16.11 7.89
CA HIS A 66 4.42 -15.56 8.98
C HIS A 66 2.92 -15.60 8.69
N LYS A 67 2.12 -15.94 9.72
CA LYS A 67 0.67 -15.77 9.68
C LYS A 67 0.25 -14.33 9.99
N PRO A 68 -0.93 -13.87 9.51
CA PRO A 68 -1.86 -14.57 8.61
C PRO A 68 -1.31 -14.67 7.18
N TYR A 69 -1.69 -15.71 6.43
CA TYR A 69 -1.25 -15.86 5.04
C TYR A 69 -2.09 -14.96 4.13
N MET A 70 -1.42 -14.03 3.44
CA MET A 70 -2.06 -12.97 2.65
C MET A 70 -1.73 -13.03 1.16
N ASN A 71 -1.05 -14.07 0.71
CA ASN A 71 -0.60 -14.22 -0.68
C ASN A 71 -1.68 -14.68 -1.65
N LEU A 72 -2.79 -15.21 -1.16
CA LEU A 72 -3.89 -15.72 -1.98
C LEU A 72 -5.18 -14.94 -1.71
N PRO A 73 -5.75 -14.25 -2.72
CA PRO A 73 -7.01 -13.51 -2.58
C PRO A 73 -8.16 -14.34 -2.01
N ALA A 74 -8.24 -15.62 -2.41
CA ALA A 74 -9.32 -16.52 -2.02
C ALA A 74 -9.32 -16.88 -0.51
N THR A 75 -8.18 -16.86 0.14
CA THR A 75 -8.03 -17.27 1.55
C THR A 75 -7.70 -16.12 2.49
N ALA A 76 -7.23 -14.98 1.97
CA ALA A 76 -6.77 -13.86 2.78
C ALA A 76 -7.82 -13.38 3.80
N TYR A 77 -9.09 -13.34 3.42
CA TYR A 77 -10.17 -12.96 4.35
C TYR A 77 -10.23 -13.91 5.55
N GLN A 78 -10.26 -15.21 5.30
CA GLN A 78 -10.36 -16.23 6.35
C GLN A 78 -9.13 -16.20 7.25
N GLU A 79 -7.95 -16.07 6.67
CA GLU A 79 -6.70 -15.96 7.42
C GLU A 79 -6.69 -14.75 8.35
N ILE A 80 -7.20 -13.60 7.90
CA ILE A 80 -7.23 -12.35 8.67
C ILE A 80 -8.34 -12.38 9.71
N VAL A 81 -9.58 -12.69 9.32
CA VAL A 81 -10.75 -12.57 10.20
C VAL A 81 -10.88 -13.80 11.11
N ASN A 82 -10.88 -15.00 10.54
CA ASN A 82 -10.99 -16.25 11.31
C ASN A 82 -9.71 -16.57 12.10
N GLY A 83 -8.57 -16.02 11.66
CA GLY A 83 -7.31 -16.09 12.41
C GLY A 83 -7.29 -15.22 13.67
N GLY A 84 -8.33 -14.39 13.90
CA GLY A 84 -8.47 -13.57 15.11
C GLY A 84 -7.68 -12.27 15.09
N TYR A 85 -7.25 -11.79 13.93
CA TYR A 85 -6.48 -10.54 13.82
C TYR A 85 -7.36 -9.29 13.78
N VAL A 86 -8.67 -9.46 13.73
CA VAL A 86 -9.68 -8.40 13.67
C VAL A 86 -10.60 -8.47 14.87
N ASN A 87 -10.77 -7.34 15.54
CA ASN A 87 -11.74 -7.14 16.62
C ASN A 87 -12.73 -6.05 16.18
N THR A 88 -13.91 -6.46 15.75
CA THR A 88 -14.95 -5.51 15.28
C THR A 88 -15.68 -4.82 16.43
N SER A 89 -15.62 -5.37 17.65
CA SER A 89 -16.22 -4.74 18.84
C SER A 89 -15.37 -3.59 19.37
N ILE A 90 -14.05 -3.75 19.29
CA ILE A 90 -13.08 -2.72 19.70
C ILE A 90 -12.02 -2.60 18.59
N PRO A 91 -12.32 -1.91 17.48
CA PRO A 91 -11.47 -1.89 16.27
C PRO A 91 -10.01 -1.53 16.52
N ARG A 92 -9.73 -0.59 17.44
CA ARG A 92 -8.36 -0.20 17.80
C ARG A 92 -7.57 -1.32 18.50
N GLU A 93 -8.25 -2.31 19.07
CA GLU A 93 -7.62 -3.49 19.70
C GLU A 93 -7.32 -4.62 18.70
N SER A 94 -7.72 -4.49 17.44
CA SER A 94 -7.33 -5.43 16.38
C SER A 94 -5.81 -5.51 16.26
N SER A 95 -5.26 -6.72 16.29
CA SER A 95 -3.82 -6.93 16.07
C SER A 95 -3.40 -6.39 14.70
N LEU A 96 -4.23 -6.60 13.67
CA LEU A 96 -4.01 -6.05 12.34
C LEU A 96 -3.84 -4.52 12.38
N TYR A 97 -4.74 -3.80 13.07
CA TYR A 97 -4.65 -2.34 13.18
C TYR A 97 -3.37 -1.90 13.90
N LYS A 98 -3.02 -2.57 14.98
CA LYS A 98 -1.82 -2.24 15.76
C LYS A 98 -0.55 -2.45 14.93
N TRP A 99 -0.46 -3.55 14.21
CA TRP A 99 0.72 -3.86 13.40
C TRP A 99 0.91 -2.91 12.21
N ILE A 100 -0.15 -2.60 11.47
CA ILE A 100 -0.04 -1.68 10.33
C ILE A 100 0.28 -0.23 10.74
N ASN A 101 0.04 0.13 11.99
CA ASN A 101 0.43 1.44 12.54
C ASN A 101 1.73 1.38 13.37
N GLY A 102 2.25 0.19 13.61
CA GLY A 102 3.50 -0.10 14.31
C GLY A 102 4.55 -0.72 13.39
N GLU A 103 4.89 -1.98 13.66
CA GLU A 103 6.00 -2.69 13.02
C GLU A 103 5.86 -2.84 11.50
N MET A 104 4.61 -2.95 10.99
CA MET A 104 4.33 -3.11 9.56
C MET A 104 4.04 -1.77 8.83
N LYS A 105 4.22 -0.64 9.51
CA LYS A 105 3.90 0.68 8.95
C LYS A 105 4.68 1.01 7.67
N GLU A 106 5.91 0.57 7.59
CA GLU A 106 6.78 0.83 6.42
C GLU A 106 6.27 0.15 5.13
N TYR A 107 5.53 -0.96 5.25
CA TYR A 107 4.96 -1.69 4.11
C TYR A 107 3.64 -1.07 3.63
N ILE A 108 2.96 -0.30 4.48
CA ILE A 108 1.76 0.47 4.14
C ILE A 108 2.00 1.92 4.58
N PRO A 109 2.89 2.66 3.89
CA PRO A 109 3.32 3.98 4.34
C PRO A 109 2.21 5.02 4.29
N ALA A 110 1.29 4.94 3.31
CA ALA A 110 0.20 5.89 3.16
C ALA A 110 -0.80 5.78 4.32
N ALA A 111 -1.03 6.89 5.03
CA ALA A 111 -1.99 6.94 6.14
C ALA A 111 -3.42 6.62 5.67
N ALA A 112 -3.78 7.06 4.46
CA ALA A 112 -5.08 6.78 3.86
C ALA A 112 -5.32 5.28 3.63
N ASP A 113 -4.31 4.51 3.23
CA ASP A 113 -4.43 3.06 3.05
C ASP A 113 -4.61 2.33 4.40
N ARG A 114 -3.89 2.75 5.43
CA ARG A 114 -4.07 2.22 6.79
C ARG A 114 -5.45 2.58 7.34
N GLN A 115 -5.95 3.78 7.03
CA GLN A 115 -7.30 4.21 7.42
C GLN A 115 -8.37 3.35 6.75
N LYS A 116 -8.23 2.99 5.47
CA LYS A 116 -9.16 2.07 4.81
C LYS A 116 -9.27 0.73 5.56
N ILE A 117 -8.15 0.16 5.98
CA ILE A 117 -8.18 -1.08 6.77
C ILE A 117 -8.92 -0.86 8.09
N TYR A 118 -8.66 0.26 8.76
CA TYR A 118 -9.33 0.59 10.02
C TYR A 118 -10.84 0.80 9.84
N ASP A 119 -11.24 1.53 8.80
CA ASP A 119 -12.65 1.79 8.50
C ASP A 119 -13.40 0.50 8.13
N TRP A 120 -12.75 -0.40 7.39
CA TRP A 120 -13.29 -1.73 7.12
C TRP A 120 -13.54 -2.52 8.42
N ILE A 121 -12.61 -2.47 9.38
CA ILE A 121 -12.79 -3.11 10.69
C ILE A 121 -13.97 -2.46 11.45
N ARG A 122 -14.05 -1.13 11.46
CA ARG A 122 -15.14 -0.35 12.09
C ARG A 122 -16.51 -0.67 11.50
N ASN A 123 -16.56 -1.01 10.23
CA ASN A 123 -17.78 -1.42 9.52
C ASN A 123 -18.12 -2.91 9.69
N GLY A 124 -17.46 -3.61 10.61
CA GLY A 124 -17.73 -5.01 10.91
C GLY A 124 -16.94 -6.01 10.06
N ALA A 125 -15.90 -5.56 9.38
CA ALA A 125 -15.01 -6.37 8.56
C ALA A 125 -15.73 -7.27 7.53
N PRO A 126 -16.61 -6.74 6.67
CA PRO A 126 -17.40 -7.54 5.74
C PRO A 126 -16.52 -8.18 4.64
N ASN A 127 -16.93 -9.36 4.16
CA ASN A 127 -16.32 -10.02 3.00
C ASN A 127 -17.05 -9.62 1.70
N ASN A 128 -17.01 -8.36 1.34
CA ASN A 128 -17.76 -7.72 0.25
C ASN A 128 -16.91 -7.43 -0.99
#